data_88a242f3ac9f56f5d8da6f3f0217d8e3
#
_entry.id   88a242f3ac9f56f5d8da6f3f0217d8e3
#
_cell.length_a   1.000
_cell.length_b   1.000
_cell.length_c   1.000
_cell.angle_alpha   90.00
_cell.angle_beta   90.00
_cell.angle_gamma   90.00
#
_symmetry.space_group_name_H-M   'P 1'
#
loop_
_entity.id
_entity.type
_entity.pdbx_description
1 polymer ?
#
loop_
_entity_poly.entity_id
_entity_poly.type
_entity_poly.pdbx_seq_one_letter_code
_entity_poly.pdbx_strand_id
1 'polypeptide(L)'
;MMHRPFDESVESLEAIEPFEPVRSIGSIHQLAQPAAVPSPWYGSGEPDPSLVDPVVLGALLDRHGWRRRGGAPGRYARWTPPGPLAGRTSLLLPASRSFPDCEDLLGEALTALSALARGGEQSAREVLVGLTVPSDEIRWWRDVPPAPSGAASWAVQDQLRSAARQMLMAGALAARARAGYYGARHRRQAQAMLEGVLVGPAPGGCSFAAFMPVESGRAVAVRLHHALHAAREAADYQRATGGMEAFDAAVRVGVSRELTEAVIALVRGSEGASIALQWSPAAGVPRGCVASSEPVEFSPGDLPALREAGARYLQDEPSVPVRITGTVIRMRRSQPDGSGTVRLRVLGGAEVPHVRVALDQESYRTAGQAHLSGVPIRLVGRLESRGGFRRLTGASGVVAVRVDEGERERLLKSLRENLEVFGGEVREE
;
A
#
# COMPACT_ATOMS: atom_id res chain seq x y z
N MET A 1 69.87 0.08 -31.78
CA MET A 1 70.28 -1.25 -32.29
C MET A 1 69.13 -2.18 -32.19
N MET A 2 68.73 -2.73 -33.31
CA MET A 2 67.82 -3.85 -33.61
C MET A 2 66.34 -3.69 -33.31
N HIS A 3 65.64 -3.21 -34.35
CA HIS A 3 64.22 -3.49 -34.65
C HIS A 3 64.01 -4.99 -34.84
N ARG A 4 62.89 -5.48 -34.28
CA ARG A 4 62.20 -6.70 -34.73
C ARG A 4 60.87 -6.32 -35.27
N PRO A 5 60.40 -6.81 -36.42
CA PRO A 5 59.13 -6.49 -37.02
C PRO A 5 58.04 -7.36 -36.41
N PHE A 6 56.87 -6.75 -36.27
CA PHE A 6 55.58 -7.43 -35.95
C PHE A 6 55.10 -8.17 -37.19
N ASP A 7 54.81 -9.46 -37.01
CA ASP A 7 54.21 -10.34 -38.02
C ASP A 7 52.68 -10.17 -38.01
N GLU A 8 52.13 -9.66 -39.10
CA GLU A 8 50.69 -9.57 -39.31
C GLU A 8 50.20 -10.90 -39.87
N SER A 9 49.60 -11.73 -39.00
CA SER A 9 48.81 -12.86 -39.45
C SER A 9 47.35 -12.37 -39.60
N VAL A 10 46.98 -12.13 -40.83
CA VAL A 10 45.60 -11.87 -41.25
C VAL A 10 44.81 -13.19 -41.18
N GLU A 11 44.03 -13.40 -40.14
CA GLU A 11 43.04 -14.48 -40.11
C GLU A 11 41.80 -14.03 -40.89
N SER A 12 41.45 -14.88 -41.83
CA SER A 12 40.35 -14.74 -42.79
C SER A 12 39.01 -14.59 -42.08
N LEU A 13 38.29 -13.51 -42.34
CA LEU A 13 36.88 -13.32 -42.01
C LEU A 13 36.04 -14.33 -42.83
N GLU A 14 35.56 -15.36 -42.19
CA GLU A 14 34.50 -16.21 -42.72
C GLU A 14 33.25 -15.38 -42.98
N ALA A 15 32.74 -15.50 -44.20
CA ALA A 15 31.51 -14.82 -44.65
C ALA A 15 30.31 -15.31 -43.84
N ILE A 16 29.64 -14.36 -43.16
CA ILE A 16 28.37 -14.59 -42.53
C ILE A 16 27.32 -14.76 -43.62
N GLU A 17 26.71 -15.96 -43.71
CA GLU A 17 25.60 -16.22 -44.59
C GLU A 17 24.40 -15.32 -44.24
N PRO A 18 23.63 -14.87 -45.24
CA PRO A 18 22.45 -14.03 -44.98
C PRO A 18 21.35 -14.82 -44.32
N PHE A 19 20.84 -14.29 -43.21
CA PHE A 19 19.69 -14.83 -42.49
C PHE A 19 18.48 -14.97 -43.43
N GLU A 20 17.98 -16.21 -43.57
CA GLU A 20 16.68 -16.44 -44.20
C GLU A 20 15.54 -15.83 -43.35
N PRO A 21 14.57 -15.17 -43.97
CA PRO A 21 13.42 -14.66 -43.19
C PRO A 21 12.60 -15.81 -42.65
N VAL A 22 12.50 -15.84 -41.32
CA VAL A 22 11.64 -16.80 -40.60
C VAL A 22 10.22 -16.68 -41.15
N ARG A 23 9.71 -17.75 -41.72
CA ARG A 23 8.33 -17.88 -42.15
C ARG A 23 7.41 -17.54 -41.00
N SER A 24 6.50 -16.61 -41.27
CA SER A 24 5.38 -16.24 -40.39
C SER A 24 4.80 -17.46 -39.70
N ILE A 25 5.05 -17.57 -38.40
CA ILE A 25 4.34 -18.50 -37.53
C ILE A 25 2.93 -17.96 -37.41
N GLY A 26 1.98 -18.75 -37.87
CA GLY A 26 0.56 -18.39 -37.86
C GLY A 26 0.07 -17.96 -36.50
N SER A 27 -0.90 -17.10 -36.54
CA SER A 27 -1.78 -16.56 -35.49
C SER A 27 -1.40 -17.01 -34.09
N ILE A 28 -0.77 -16.13 -33.34
CA ILE A 28 -0.72 -16.24 -31.90
C ILE A 28 -2.18 -16.24 -31.45
N HIS A 29 -2.66 -17.39 -31.02
CA HIS A 29 -3.93 -17.50 -30.31
C HIS A 29 -3.99 -16.36 -29.30
N GLN A 30 -5.05 -15.56 -29.38
CA GLN A 30 -5.45 -14.63 -28.34
C GLN A 30 -5.35 -15.39 -27.02
N LEU A 31 -4.29 -15.10 -26.26
CA LEU A 31 -4.27 -15.45 -24.85
C LEU A 31 -5.51 -14.78 -24.28
N ALA A 32 -6.46 -15.60 -23.85
CA ALA A 32 -7.67 -15.14 -23.18
C ALA A 32 -7.20 -14.16 -22.10
N GLN A 33 -7.60 -12.89 -22.24
CA GLN A 33 -7.37 -11.90 -21.22
C GLN A 33 -8.08 -12.45 -19.97
N PRO A 34 -7.41 -12.53 -18.81
CA PRO A 34 -8.11 -12.91 -17.59
C PRO A 34 -9.33 -12.01 -17.49
N ALA A 35 -10.49 -12.59 -17.25
CA ALA A 35 -11.76 -11.89 -17.15
C ALA A 35 -11.53 -10.67 -16.25
N ALA A 36 -11.66 -9.48 -16.83
CA ALA A 36 -11.45 -8.25 -16.10
C ALA A 36 -12.42 -8.27 -14.94
N VAL A 37 -11.89 -8.38 -13.71
CA VAL A 37 -12.67 -8.12 -12.50
C VAL A 37 -13.36 -6.79 -12.76
N PRO A 38 -14.70 -6.71 -12.70
CA PRO A 38 -15.39 -5.47 -12.97
C PRO A 38 -14.89 -4.44 -11.95
N SER A 39 -14.00 -3.58 -12.41
CA SER A 39 -13.51 -2.48 -11.59
C SER A 39 -14.69 -1.55 -11.37
N PRO A 40 -15.02 -1.19 -10.13
CA PRO A 40 -16.08 -0.23 -9.85
C PRO A 40 -15.87 1.12 -10.54
N TRP A 41 -14.69 1.31 -11.15
CA TRP A 41 -14.24 2.51 -11.85
C TRP A 41 -14.67 2.60 -13.32
N TYR A 42 -15.18 1.53 -13.92
CA TYR A 42 -15.64 1.51 -15.32
C TYR A 42 -17.17 1.46 -15.43
N GLY A 43 -17.86 2.36 -14.73
CA GLY A 43 -19.25 2.68 -15.06
C GLY A 43 -19.26 3.40 -16.41
N SER A 44 -19.80 2.74 -17.44
CA SER A 44 -19.84 3.26 -18.81
C SER A 44 -20.95 4.29 -19.05
N GLY A 45 -21.53 4.88 -18.00
CA GLY A 45 -22.60 5.87 -18.08
C GLY A 45 -22.15 7.26 -17.63
N GLU A 46 -22.62 8.29 -18.32
CA GLU A 46 -22.54 9.67 -17.81
C GLU A 46 -23.26 9.72 -16.45
N PRO A 47 -22.73 10.47 -15.44
CA PRO A 47 -23.44 10.65 -14.18
C PRO A 47 -24.83 11.22 -14.42
N ASP A 48 -25.83 10.66 -13.74
CA ASP A 48 -27.21 11.14 -13.84
C ASP A 48 -27.30 12.56 -13.20
N PRO A 49 -27.71 13.60 -13.98
CA PRO A 49 -27.83 14.97 -13.46
C PRO A 49 -28.75 15.07 -12.23
N SER A 50 -29.77 14.21 -12.17
CA SER A 50 -30.72 14.18 -11.04
C SER A 50 -30.07 13.76 -9.74
N LEU A 51 -28.93 13.04 -9.77
CA LEU A 51 -28.19 12.53 -8.60
C LEU A 51 -26.99 13.40 -8.21
N VAL A 52 -26.56 14.30 -9.10
CA VAL A 52 -25.37 15.15 -8.86
C VAL A 52 -25.74 16.36 -8.02
N ASP A 53 -25.05 16.56 -6.89
CA ASP A 53 -25.15 17.79 -6.11
C ASP A 53 -24.26 18.88 -6.73
N PRO A 54 -24.81 20.05 -7.13
CA PRO A 54 -24.03 21.15 -7.71
C PRO A 54 -22.93 21.67 -6.77
N VAL A 55 -23.11 21.58 -5.44
CA VAL A 55 -22.08 21.98 -4.47
C VAL A 55 -20.90 21.01 -4.51
N VAL A 56 -21.19 19.71 -4.58
CA VAL A 56 -20.15 18.68 -4.72
C VAL A 56 -19.41 18.81 -6.04
N LEU A 57 -20.13 19.01 -7.15
CA LEU A 57 -19.51 19.24 -8.46
C LEU A 57 -18.63 20.50 -8.45
N GLY A 58 -19.10 21.60 -7.85
CA GLY A 58 -18.30 22.83 -7.71
C GLY A 58 -17.03 22.60 -6.89
N ALA A 59 -17.10 21.84 -5.79
CA ALA A 59 -15.93 21.52 -4.97
C ALA A 59 -14.93 20.60 -5.69
N LEU A 60 -15.42 19.67 -6.52
CA LEU A 60 -14.55 18.82 -7.36
C LEU A 60 -13.87 19.65 -8.47
N LEU A 61 -14.59 20.57 -9.09
CA LEU A 61 -14.02 21.47 -10.08
C LEU A 61 -12.87 22.30 -9.46
N ASP A 62 -13.11 22.89 -8.29
CA ASP A 62 -12.07 23.68 -7.57
C ASP A 62 -10.85 22.81 -7.24
N ARG A 63 -11.08 21.59 -6.72
CA ARG A 63 -10.03 20.62 -6.40
C ARG A 63 -9.13 20.31 -7.60
N HIS A 64 -9.72 20.17 -8.80
CA HIS A 64 -8.99 19.81 -10.02
C HIS A 64 -8.57 21.04 -10.85
N GLY A 65 -8.45 22.21 -10.20
CA GLY A 65 -7.83 23.40 -10.76
C GLY A 65 -8.72 24.23 -11.67
N TRP A 66 -10.03 23.90 -11.76
CA TRP A 66 -10.98 24.76 -12.44
C TRP A 66 -11.17 26.06 -11.63
N ARG A 67 -11.39 27.14 -12.34
CA ARG A 67 -11.52 28.45 -11.71
C ARG A 67 -12.91 29.04 -11.92
N ARG A 68 -13.49 29.51 -10.84
CA ARG A 68 -14.74 30.26 -10.90
C ARG A 68 -14.49 31.65 -11.53
N ARG A 69 -15.12 31.90 -12.66
CA ARG A 69 -14.98 33.13 -13.47
C ARG A 69 -16.31 33.83 -13.65
N GLY A 70 -16.83 34.44 -12.58
CA GLY A 70 -18.11 35.15 -12.62
C GLY A 70 -19.33 34.25 -12.45
N GLY A 71 -20.50 34.73 -12.87
CA GLY A 71 -21.81 34.13 -12.64
C GLY A 71 -22.78 35.13 -12.05
N ALA A 72 -24.00 34.69 -11.70
CA ALA A 72 -24.98 35.48 -10.95
C ALA A 72 -24.99 34.94 -9.50
N PRO A 73 -24.61 35.75 -8.49
CA PRO A 73 -24.59 35.34 -7.10
C PRO A 73 -25.94 34.74 -6.68
N GLY A 74 -25.90 33.57 -6.03
CA GLY A 74 -27.10 32.84 -5.56
C GLY A 74 -27.90 32.11 -6.66
N ARG A 75 -27.52 32.24 -7.94
CA ARG A 75 -28.20 31.60 -9.06
C ARG A 75 -27.30 30.57 -9.75
N TYR A 76 -26.18 31.01 -10.34
CA TYR A 76 -25.23 30.12 -11.02
C TYR A 76 -23.82 30.69 -10.94
N ALA A 77 -22.83 29.81 -11.13
CA ALA A 77 -21.42 30.13 -11.27
C ALA A 77 -20.88 29.66 -12.61
N ARG A 78 -19.99 30.42 -13.21
CA ARG A 78 -19.25 30.03 -14.42
C ARG A 78 -17.90 29.49 -14.00
N TRP A 79 -17.56 28.31 -14.51
CA TRP A 79 -16.29 27.65 -14.27
C TRP A 79 -15.51 27.47 -15.56
N THR A 80 -14.19 27.68 -15.50
CA THR A 80 -13.28 27.51 -16.65
C THR A 80 -12.23 26.47 -16.31
N PRO A 81 -11.87 25.59 -17.27
CA PRO A 81 -10.84 24.57 -17.06
C PRO A 81 -9.46 25.20 -16.84
N PRO A 82 -8.50 24.43 -16.23
CA PRO A 82 -7.11 24.84 -16.16
C PRO A 82 -6.46 24.83 -17.56
N GLY A 83 -5.31 25.54 -17.69
CA GLY A 83 -4.49 25.51 -18.90
C GLY A 83 -5.06 26.26 -20.11
N PRO A 84 -4.69 25.86 -21.35
CA PRO A 84 -4.98 26.63 -22.58
C PRO A 84 -6.45 26.61 -22.97
N LEU A 85 -7.27 25.74 -22.42
CA LEU A 85 -8.71 25.66 -22.68
C LEU A 85 -9.53 26.70 -21.92
N ALA A 86 -8.93 27.42 -20.96
CA ALA A 86 -9.61 28.40 -20.11
C ALA A 86 -10.37 29.52 -20.87
N GLY A 87 -9.95 29.85 -22.07
CA GLY A 87 -10.61 30.86 -22.93
C GLY A 87 -11.65 30.30 -23.92
N ARG A 88 -11.76 28.99 -24.05
CA ARG A 88 -12.57 28.34 -25.09
C ARG A 88 -13.79 27.59 -24.56
N THR A 89 -13.74 27.17 -23.30
CA THR A 89 -14.79 26.35 -22.70
C THR A 89 -15.13 26.89 -21.31
N SER A 90 -16.41 26.93 -21.00
CA SER A 90 -16.88 27.25 -19.64
C SER A 90 -18.11 26.41 -19.31
N LEU A 91 -18.22 26.02 -18.04
CA LEU A 91 -19.39 25.35 -17.50
C LEU A 91 -20.22 26.33 -16.69
N LEU A 92 -21.53 26.20 -16.74
CA LEU A 92 -22.45 26.91 -15.86
C LEU A 92 -22.97 25.92 -14.84
N LEU A 93 -22.75 26.22 -13.56
CA LEU A 93 -23.26 25.42 -12.46
C LEU A 93 -24.32 26.20 -11.70
N PRO A 94 -25.50 25.62 -11.43
CA PRO A 94 -26.49 26.22 -10.55
C PRO A 94 -25.95 26.31 -9.12
N ALA A 95 -26.38 27.32 -8.36
CA ALA A 95 -25.92 27.52 -7.00
C ALA A 95 -26.57 26.51 -6.01
N SER A 96 -27.73 25.99 -6.34
CA SER A 96 -28.44 24.99 -5.53
C SER A 96 -29.40 24.15 -6.37
N ARG A 97 -29.83 23.01 -5.84
CA ARG A 97 -30.84 22.17 -6.49
C ARG A 97 -32.23 22.78 -6.55
N SER A 98 -32.51 23.81 -5.77
CA SER A 98 -33.79 24.52 -5.80
C SER A 98 -33.94 25.46 -6.99
N PHE A 99 -32.92 25.62 -7.82
CA PHE A 99 -32.98 26.42 -9.04
C PHE A 99 -33.81 25.66 -10.10
N PRO A 100 -34.81 26.30 -10.75
CA PRO A 100 -35.73 25.61 -11.66
C PRO A 100 -35.05 24.83 -12.78
N ASP A 101 -34.00 25.42 -13.38
CA ASP A 101 -33.28 24.83 -14.52
C ASP A 101 -32.04 24.05 -14.05
N CYS A 102 -32.04 23.55 -12.81
CA CYS A 102 -30.87 22.92 -12.21
C CYS A 102 -30.44 21.65 -12.95
N GLU A 103 -31.39 20.78 -13.29
CA GLU A 103 -31.09 19.50 -13.97
C GLU A 103 -30.59 19.73 -15.38
N ASP A 104 -31.17 20.70 -16.11
CA ASP A 104 -30.73 21.04 -17.47
C ASP A 104 -29.29 21.59 -17.47
N LEU A 105 -28.99 22.54 -16.58
CA LEU A 105 -27.64 23.10 -16.44
C LEU A 105 -26.62 22.04 -16.00
N LEU A 106 -26.97 21.14 -15.10
CA LEU A 106 -26.13 20.01 -14.71
C LEU A 106 -25.91 19.04 -15.85
N GLY A 107 -26.94 18.73 -16.62
CA GLY A 107 -26.86 17.88 -17.83
C GLY A 107 -25.89 18.46 -18.87
N GLU A 108 -26.02 19.76 -19.17
CA GLU A 108 -25.10 20.46 -20.07
C GLU A 108 -23.65 20.44 -19.53
N ALA A 109 -23.46 20.69 -18.24
CA ALA A 109 -22.14 20.68 -17.62
C ALA A 109 -21.49 19.29 -17.64
N LEU A 110 -22.25 18.22 -17.34
CA LEU A 110 -21.77 16.85 -17.37
C LEU A 110 -21.44 16.39 -18.79
N THR A 111 -22.27 16.75 -19.76
CA THR A 111 -22.03 16.48 -21.19
C THR A 111 -20.75 17.16 -21.67
N ALA A 112 -20.54 18.42 -21.28
CA ALA A 112 -19.31 19.16 -21.62
C ALA A 112 -18.07 18.56 -20.93
N LEU A 113 -18.17 18.15 -19.65
CA LEU A 113 -17.10 17.45 -18.94
C LEU A 113 -16.76 16.11 -19.62
N SER A 114 -17.78 15.35 -20.01
CA SER A 114 -17.62 14.08 -20.72
C SER A 114 -16.94 14.25 -22.09
N ALA A 115 -17.28 15.32 -22.80
CA ALA A 115 -16.64 15.64 -24.07
C ALA A 115 -15.16 16.03 -23.89
N LEU A 116 -14.84 16.84 -22.87
CA LEU A 116 -13.46 17.23 -22.54
C LEU A 116 -12.64 16.01 -22.09
N ALA A 117 -13.20 15.14 -21.27
CA ALA A 117 -12.56 13.92 -20.80
C ALA A 117 -12.22 12.96 -21.95
N ARG A 118 -13.14 12.82 -22.92
CA ARG A 118 -12.91 12.04 -24.16
C ARG A 118 -11.85 12.71 -25.05
N GLY A 119 -11.78 14.04 -25.05
CA GLY A 119 -10.75 14.83 -25.72
C GLY A 119 -9.37 14.79 -25.07
N GLY A 120 -9.21 14.08 -23.95
CA GLY A 120 -7.93 13.91 -23.25
C GLY A 120 -7.69 14.88 -22.08
N GLU A 121 -8.67 15.73 -21.74
CA GLU A 121 -8.54 16.65 -20.61
C GLU A 121 -8.59 15.89 -19.29
N GLN A 122 -7.45 15.84 -18.60
CA GLN A 122 -7.27 15.05 -17.38
C GLN A 122 -8.13 15.59 -16.23
N SER A 123 -8.21 16.91 -16.05
CA SER A 123 -8.99 17.54 -14.98
C SER A 123 -10.48 17.21 -15.07
N ALA A 124 -11.02 17.12 -16.30
CA ALA A 124 -12.40 16.73 -16.53
C ALA A 124 -12.66 15.25 -16.16
N ARG A 125 -11.71 14.35 -16.50
CA ARG A 125 -11.79 12.93 -16.09
C ARG A 125 -11.82 12.79 -14.58
N GLU A 126 -10.92 13.49 -13.89
CA GLU A 126 -10.80 13.43 -12.42
C GLU A 126 -12.09 13.92 -11.74
N VAL A 127 -12.71 14.96 -12.26
CA VAL A 127 -14.01 15.46 -11.78
C VAL A 127 -15.09 14.40 -11.96
N LEU A 128 -15.21 13.78 -13.14
CA LEU A 128 -16.21 12.73 -13.40
C LEU A 128 -16.01 11.50 -12.52
N VAL A 129 -14.75 11.06 -12.34
CA VAL A 129 -14.43 9.96 -11.42
C VAL A 129 -14.83 10.32 -9.99
N GLY A 130 -14.53 11.54 -9.54
CA GLY A 130 -14.89 12.00 -8.19
C GLY A 130 -16.40 12.08 -7.94
N LEU A 131 -17.21 12.24 -8.99
CA LEU A 131 -18.66 12.20 -8.91
C LEU A 131 -19.20 10.75 -8.79
N THR A 132 -18.60 9.83 -9.54
CA THR A 132 -19.06 8.43 -9.59
C THR A 132 -18.58 7.61 -8.40
N VAL A 133 -17.36 7.85 -7.94
CA VAL A 133 -16.75 7.16 -6.80
C VAL A 133 -16.19 8.18 -5.80
N PRO A 134 -16.99 8.59 -4.79
CA PRO A 134 -16.49 9.47 -3.75
C PRO A 134 -15.22 8.92 -3.11
N SER A 135 -14.12 9.68 -3.21
CA SER A 135 -12.82 9.24 -2.74
C SER A 135 -12.13 10.33 -1.94
N ASP A 136 -11.49 9.95 -0.84
CA ASP A 136 -10.52 10.78 -0.16
C ASP A 136 -9.21 10.74 -0.94
N GLU A 137 -8.55 11.86 -1.13
CA GLU A 137 -7.34 11.96 -1.93
C GLU A 137 -6.13 12.18 -1.04
N ILE A 138 -5.06 11.43 -1.29
CA ILE A 138 -3.78 11.58 -0.63
C ILE A 138 -2.75 11.90 -1.69
N ARG A 139 -1.98 12.97 -1.49
CA ARG A 139 -0.94 13.41 -2.40
C ARG A 139 0.41 13.42 -1.69
N TRP A 140 1.43 13.03 -2.43
CA TRP A 140 2.82 13.06 -1.98
C TRP A 140 3.65 13.88 -2.96
N TRP A 141 4.51 14.72 -2.42
CA TRP A 141 5.51 15.48 -3.17
C TRP A 141 6.89 15.23 -2.58
N ARG A 142 7.87 15.20 -3.44
CA ARG A 142 9.28 15.23 -3.07
C ARG A 142 9.92 16.46 -3.64
N ASP A 143 10.62 17.18 -2.78
CA ASP A 143 11.44 18.30 -3.18
C ASP A 143 12.79 17.80 -3.69
N VAL A 144 12.88 17.67 -5.00
CA VAL A 144 14.08 17.22 -5.71
C VAL A 144 14.43 18.26 -6.76
N PRO A 145 15.73 18.51 -7.01
CA PRO A 145 16.15 19.45 -8.04
C PRO A 145 15.48 19.10 -9.37
N PRO A 146 14.79 20.06 -10.02
CA PRO A 146 14.10 19.81 -11.26
C PRO A 146 15.09 19.47 -12.37
N ALA A 147 14.82 18.42 -13.14
CA ALA A 147 15.51 18.21 -14.39
C ALA A 147 15.13 19.32 -15.39
N PRO A 148 16.00 19.66 -16.36
CA PRO A 148 15.74 20.74 -17.33
C PRO A 148 14.42 20.59 -18.11
N SER A 149 13.92 19.36 -18.26
CA SER A 149 12.65 19.04 -18.94
C SER A 149 11.44 19.01 -17.99
N GLY A 150 11.60 19.27 -16.68
CA GLY A 150 10.58 19.03 -15.67
C GLY A 150 10.31 17.54 -15.40
N ALA A 151 11.04 16.64 -16.04
CA ALA A 151 10.97 15.20 -15.81
C ALA A 151 11.71 14.81 -14.53
N ALA A 152 11.24 13.75 -13.87
CA ALA A 152 11.96 13.11 -12.77
C ALA A 152 12.63 11.81 -13.24
N SER A 153 13.77 11.46 -12.66
CA SER A 153 14.44 10.21 -13.00
C SER A 153 13.56 9.01 -12.59
N TRP A 154 13.73 7.88 -13.28
CA TRP A 154 13.03 6.64 -12.96
C TRP A 154 13.17 6.26 -11.48
N ALA A 155 14.41 6.31 -10.95
CA ALA A 155 14.68 5.96 -9.56
C ALA A 155 13.91 6.84 -8.56
N VAL A 156 13.78 8.14 -8.82
CA VAL A 156 13.03 9.08 -7.99
C VAL A 156 11.53 8.77 -8.03
N GLN A 157 10.98 8.47 -9.20
CA GLN A 157 9.58 8.12 -9.36
C GLN A 157 9.25 6.78 -8.69
N ASP A 158 10.10 5.78 -8.85
CA ASP A 158 9.92 4.47 -8.24
C ASP A 158 9.98 4.53 -6.70
N GLN A 159 10.94 5.31 -6.18
CA GLN A 159 11.05 5.57 -4.76
C GLN A 159 9.80 6.27 -4.20
N LEU A 160 9.27 7.28 -4.89
CA LEU A 160 8.05 7.98 -4.51
C LEU A 160 6.85 7.01 -4.43
N ARG A 161 6.63 6.22 -5.47
CA ARG A 161 5.55 5.21 -5.52
C ARG A 161 5.70 4.15 -4.44
N SER A 162 6.92 3.67 -4.23
CA SER A 162 7.21 2.68 -3.19
C SER A 162 6.95 3.23 -1.79
N ALA A 163 7.39 4.46 -1.50
CA ALA A 163 7.14 5.13 -0.22
C ALA A 163 5.65 5.38 0.01
N ALA A 164 4.92 5.87 -1.00
CA ALA A 164 3.47 6.07 -0.93
C ALA A 164 2.73 4.76 -0.63
N ARG A 165 3.08 3.66 -1.34
CA ARG A 165 2.51 2.33 -1.07
C ARG A 165 2.79 1.84 0.34
N GLN A 166 4.01 2.00 0.85
CA GLN A 166 4.38 1.63 2.21
C GLN A 166 3.58 2.44 3.23
N MET A 167 3.38 3.72 2.98
CA MET A 167 2.63 4.63 3.85
C MET A 167 1.14 4.26 3.90
N LEU A 168 0.51 3.97 2.77
CA LEU A 168 -0.85 3.44 2.71
C LEU A 168 -0.98 2.12 3.47
N MET A 169 -0.01 1.22 3.31
CA MET A 169 0.04 -0.04 4.05
C MET A 169 0.15 0.19 5.56
N ALA A 170 1.00 1.13 6.01
CA ALA A 170 1.11 1.50 7.43
C ALA A 170 -0.21 2.05 7.98
N GLY A 171 -0.90 2.90 7.21
CA GLY A 171 -2.24 3.41 7.54
C GLY A 171 -3.29 2.30 7.65
N ALA A 172 -3.28 1.34 6.73
CA ALA A 172 -4.19 0.19 6.75
C ALA A 172 -3.92 -0.74 7.94
N LEU A 173 -2.66 -0.99 8.27
CA LEU A 173 -2.28 -1.73 9.47
C LEU A 173 -2.75 -1.02 10.74
N ALA A 174 -2.53 0.30 10.84
CA ALA A 174 -2.95 1.12 11.96
C ALA A 174 -4.48 1.23 12.10
N ALA A 175 -5.22 1.13 11.01
CA ALA A 175 -6.68 1.07 11.03
C ALA A 175 -7.21 -0.25 11.63
N ARG A 176 -6.43 -1.34 11.54
CA ARG A 176 -6.79 -2.66 12.10
C ARG A 176 -6.40 -2.81 13.56
N ALA A 177 -5.22 -2.37 13.91
CA ALA A 177 -4.71 -2.46 15.28
C ALA A 177 -3.70 -1.34 15.51
N ARG A 178 -3.49 -0.93 16.75
CA ARG A 178 -2.51 0.09 17.13
C ARG A 178 -1.31 -0.57 17.76
N ALA A 179 -0.18 -0.59 17.07
CA ALA A 179 1.06 -1.19 17.55
C ALA A 179 2.26 -0.41 16.99
N GLY A 180 3.33 -0.34 17.76
CA GLY A 180 4.58 0.26 17.30
C GLY A 180 5.23 -0.51 16.15
N TYR A 181 4.99 -1.83 16.07
CA TYR A 181 5.48 -2.69 15.00
C TYR A 181 4.50 -3.82 14.66
N TYR A 182 4.28 -4.06 13.37
CA TYR A 182 3.34 -5.09 12.88
C TYR A 182 4.04 -6.33 12.34
N GLY A 183 5.15 -6.19 11.66
CA GLY A 183 5.82 -7.28 10.95
C GLY A 183 4.94 -7.89 9.86
N ALA A 184 4.60 -9.20 9.99
CA ALA A 184 3.68 -9.87 9.07
C ALA A 184 2.22 -9.87 9.54
N ARG A 185 1.95 -9.37 10.77
CA ARG A 185 0.60 -9.36 11.34
C ARG A 185 -0.33 -8.46 10.54
N HIS A 186 -1.55 -8.91 10.32
CA HIS A 186 -2.61 -8.17 9.62
C HIS A 186 -2.30 -7.77 8.17
N ARG A 187 -1.14 -8.19 7.61
CA ARG A 187 -0.68 -7.73 6.29
C ARG A 187 -1.65 -8.09 5.15
N ARG A 188 -2.20 -9.31 5.15
CA ARG A 188 -3.20 -9.73 4.15
C ARG A 188 -4.46 -8.85 4.21
N GLN A 189 -4.99 -8.63 5.41
CA GLN A 189 -6.20 -7.84 5.61
C GLN A 189 -5.95 -6.36 5.27
N ALA A 190 -4.80 -5.81 5.65
CA ALA A 190 -4.41 -4.46 5.26
C ALA A 190 -4.25 -4.32 3.74
N GLN A 191 -3.71 -5.33 3.07
CA GLN A 191 -3.59 -5.35 1.62
C GLN A 191 -4.96 -5.38 0.94
N ALA A 192 -5.90 -6.19 1.42
CA ALA A 192 -7.27 -6.23 0.90
C ALA A 192 -7.99 -4.87 1.02
N MET A 193 -7.72 -4.08 2.08
CA MET A 193 -8.27 -2.72 2.21
C MET A 193 -7.74 -1.74 1.16
N LEU A 194 -6.65 -2.07 0.48
CA LEU A 194 -6.00 -1.22 -0.53
C LEU A 194 -6.30 -1.67 -1.97
N GLU A 195 -7.00 -2.78 -2.19
CA GLU A 195 -7.29 -3.31 -3.54
C GLU A 195 -8.10 -2.35 -4.41
N GLY A 196 -9.01 -1.58 -3.79
CA GLY A 196 -9.83 -0.59 -4.48
C GLY A 196 -9.19 0.80 -4.63
N VAL A 197 -7.93 1.00 -4.25
CA VAL A 197 -7.26 2.30 -4.31
C VAL A 197 -6.77 2.58 -5.72
N LEU A 198 -7.22 3.69 -6.30
CA LEU A 198 -6.67 4.17 -7.57
C LEU A 198 -5.47 5.08 -7.32
N VAL A 199 -4.52 5.05 -8.24
CA VAL A 199 -3.30 5.85 -8.15
C VAL A 199 -3.00 6.53 -9.48
N GLY A 200 -2.43 7.74 -9.41
CA GLY A 200 -2.11 8.50 -10.60
C GLY A 200 -1.04 9.57 -10.35
N PRO A 201 -0.63 10.28 -11.41
CA PRO A 201 0.21 11.45 -11.27
C PRO A 201 -0.58 12.55 -10.56
N ALA A 202 0.13 13.41 -9.82
CA ALA A 202 -0.42 14.64 -9.28
C ALA A 202 0.28 15.84 -9.93
N PRO A 203 -0.34 17.04 -9.93
CA PRO A 203 0.31 18.24 -10.44
C PRO A 203 1.56 18.58 -9.65
N GLY A 204 2.60 19.09 -10.33
CA GLY A 204 3.78 19.64 -9.67
C GLY A 204 5.00 18.71 -9.59
N GLY A 205 5.64 18.42 -10.71
CA GLY A 205 6.97 17.79 -10.74
C GLY A 205 7.00 16.35 -10.22
N CYS A 206 7.78 16.09 -9.16
CA CYS A 206 7.87 14.76 -8.56
C CYS A 206 6.73 14.55 -7.54
N SER A 207 5.54 14.21 -8.05
CA SER A 207 4.32 14.09 -7.27
C SER A 207 3.53 12.82 -7.65
N PHE A 208 2.69 12.37 -6.71
CA PHE A 208 1.89 11.16 -6.84
C PHE A 208 0.60 11.29 -6.04
N ALA A 209 -0.50 10.77 -6.54
CA ALA A 209 -1.79 10.79 -5.86
C ALA A 209 -2.38 9.39 -5.73
N ALA A 210 -3.11 9.17 -4.63
CA ALA A 210 -3.95 8.01 -4.43
C ALA A 210 -5.37 8.47 -4.07
N PHE A 211 -6.35 7.80 -4.67
CA PHE A 211 -7.78 8.02 -4.44
C PHE A 211 -8.32 6.83 -3.65
N MET A 212 -8.71 7.11 -2.41
CA MET A 212 -9.21 6.13 -1.45
C MET A 212 -10.74 6.14 -1.47
N PRO A 213 -11.44 5.11 -1.97
CA PRO A 213 -12.89 5.07 -1.92
C PRO A 213 -13.40 5.24 -0.49
N VAL A 214 -14.40 6.12 -0.31
CA VAL A 214 -14.94 6.44 1.02
C VAL A 214 -15.48 5.20 1.73
N GLU A 215 -16.16 4.32 1.01
CA GLU A 215 -16.76 3.11 1.58
C GLU A 215 -15.74 2.13 2.16
N SER A 216 -14.64 1.89 1.47
CA SER A 216 -13.66 0.88 1.86
C SER A 216 -12.36 1.44 2.44
N GLY A 217 -11.96 2.64 2.03
CA GLY A 217 -10.65 3.22 2.31
C GLY A 217 -10.62 4.35 3.33
N ARG A 218 -11.77 4.99 3.64
CA ARG A 218 -11.82 6.17 4.52
C ARG A 218 -11.20 5.95 5.90
N ALA A 219 -11.39 4.78 6.49
CA ALA A 219 -10.79 4.44 7.78
C ALA A 219 -9.25 4.46 7.73
N VAL A 220 -8.68 4.05 6.59
CA VAL A 220 -7.23 4.09 6.34
C VAL A 220 -6.76 5.53 6.17
N ALA A 221 -7.45 6.34 5.37
CA ALA A 221 -7.13 7.75 5.16
C ALA A 221 -7.15 8.55 6.46
N VAL A 222 -8.21 8.39 7.27
CA VAL A 222 -8.33 9.04 8.59
C VAL A 222 -7.21 8.61 9.53
N ARG A 223 -6.90 7.31 9.56
CA ARG A 223 -5.84 6.80 10.43
C ARG A 223 -4.47 7.31 10.01
N LEU A 224 -4.20 7.30 8.71
CA LEU A 224 -2.96 7.81 8.17
C LEU A 224 -2.80 9.31 8.44
N HIS A 225 -3.87 10.10 8.25
CA HIS A 225 -3.88 11.53 8.58
C HIS A 225 -3.45 11.78 10.03
N HIS A 226 -4.12 11.15 10.99
CA HIS A 226 -3.77 11.33 12.40
C HIS A 226 -2.35 10.84 12.73
N ALA A 227 -1.93 9.72 12.16
CA ALA A 227 -0.60 9.18 12.40
C ALA A 227 0.52 10.07 11.82
N LEU A 228 0.31 10.69 10.65
CA LEU A 228 1.27 11.62 10.05
C LEU A 228 1.42 12.89 10.90
N HIS A 229 0.33 13.50 11.35
CA HIS A 229 0.37 14.66 12.24
C HIS A 229 1.06 14.33 13.56
N ALA A 230 0.71 13.19 14.19
CA ALA A 230 1.36 12.75 15.42
C ALA A 230 2.86 12.45 15.23
N ALA A 231 3.26 11.92 14.07
CA ALA A 231 4.67 11.70 13.75
C ALA A 231 5.42 13.03 13.56
N ARG A 232 4.76 14.03 12.95
CA ARG A 232 5.33 15.39 12.79
C ARG A 232 5.53 16.05 14.14
N GLU A 233 4.47 16.09 14.98
CA GLU A 233 4.52 16.65 16.33
C GLU A 233 5.61 15.95 17.18
N ALA A 234 5.74 14.63 17.08
CA ALA A 234 6.76 13.89 17.81
C ALA A 234 8.18 14.19 17.34
N ALA A 235 8.37 14.45 16.03
CA ALA A 235 9.67 14.86 15.51
C ALA A 235 10.03 16.28 15.95
N ASP A 236 9.06 17.20 16.00
CA ASP A 236 9.27 18.55 16.52
C ASP A 236 9.56 18.56 18.01
N TYR A 237 8.84 17.72 18.79
CA TYR A 237 9.11 17.53 20.21
C TYR A 237 10.54 17.01 20.45
N GLN A 238 10.95 15.99 19.70
CA GLN A 238 12.30 15.44 19.80
C GLN A 238 13.37 16.49 19.46
N ARG A 239 13.14 17.29 18.45
CA ARG A 239 14.06 18.38 18.07
C ARG A 239 14.17 19.45 19.17
N ALA A 240 13.07 19.75 19.84
CA ALA A 240 13.02 20.76 20.86
C ALA A 240 13.60 20.27 22.23
N THR A 241 13.40 19.00 22.59
CA THR A 241 13.68 18.47 23.92
C THR A 241 14.77 17.40 23.93
N GLY A 242 15.06 16.75 22.82
CA GLY A 242 15.87 15.54 22.72
C GLY A 242 15.15 14.27 23.19
N GLY A 243 13.91 14.37 23.72
CA GLY A 243 13.13 13.26 24.26
C GLY A 243 12.38 12.47 23.19
N MET A 244 12.03 11.22 23.47
CA MET A 244 11.31 10.32 22.56
C MET A 244 9.89 9.98 23.04
N GLU A 245 9.45 10.55 24.16
CA GLU A 245 8.17 10.22 24.80
C GLU A 245 6.97 10.54 23.92
N ALA A 246 7.09 11.57 23.07
CA ALA A 246 6.06 11.92 22.09
C ALA A 246 5.89 10.82 21.03
N PHE A 247 6.97 10.18 20.59
CA PHE A 247 6.91 9.03 19.68
C PHE A 247 6.27 7.81 20.37
N ASP A 248 6.58 7.54 21.64
CA ASP A 248 5.98 6.45 22.40
C ASP A 248 4.46 6.67 22.55
N ALA A 249 4.02 7.90 22.80
CA ALA A 249 2.61 8.27 22.86
C ALA A 249 1.90 8.17 21.49
N ALA A 250 2.59 8.51 20.40
CA ALA A 250 2.07 8.53 19.05
C ALA A 250 1.67 7.14 18.52
N VAL A 251 2.19 6.06 19.10
CA VAL A 251 1.77 4.68 18.78
C VAL A 251 0.27 4.49 18.97
N ARG A 252 -0.34 5.12 19.97
CA ARG A 252 -1.79 5.05 20.23
C ARG A 252 -2.62 5.71 19.13
N VAL A 253 -2.01 6.62 18.40
CA VAL A 253 -2.65 7.33 17.27
C VAL A 253 -2.47 6.58 15.95
N GLY A 254 -1.43 5.73 15.87
CA GLY A 254 -1.17 4.89 14.69
C GLY A 254 0.23 5.02 14.11
N VAL A 255 1.12 5.76 14.79
CA VAL A 255 2.54 5.79 14.40
C VAL A 255 3.14 4.43 14.67
N SER A 256 3.89 3.93 13.72
CA SER A 256 4.54 2.62 13.77
C SER A 256 5.88 2.66 13.05
N ARG A 257 6.67 1.62 13.22
CA ARG A 257 7.90 1.41 12.47
C ARG A 257 7.65 1.45 10.95
N GLU A 258 6.59 0.80 10.51
CA GLU A 258 6.23 0.76 9.08
C GLU A 258 5.96 2.18 8.55
N LEU A 259 5.31 3.03 9.33
CA LEU A 259 5.09 4.42 8.96
C LEU A 259 6.39 5.24 8.98
N THR A 260 7.21 5.10 10.02
CA THR A 260 8.50 5.83 10.09
C THR A 260 9.43 5.41 8.95
N GLU A 261 9.51 4.13 8.61
CA GLU A 261 10.26 3.65 7.44
C GLU A 261 9.72 4.19 6.12
N ALA A 262 8.40 4.29 5.96
CA ALA A 262 7.77 4.86 4.77
C ALA A 262 8.08 6.36 4.61
N VAL A 263 8.03 7.14 5.70
CA VAL A 263 8.41 8.57 5.71
C VAL A 263 9.90 8.72 5.41
N ILE A 264 10.77 7.91 6.03
CA ILE A 264 12.21 7.92 5.74
C ILE A 264 12.47 7.61 4.27
N ALA A 265 11.76 6.63 3.69
CA ALA A 265 11.90 6.30 2.28
C ALA A 265 11.43 7.43 1.36
N LEU A 266 10.39 8.17 1.75
CA LEU A 266 9.90 9.32 1.01
C LEU A 266 10.92 10.47 1.00
N VAL A 267 11.50 10.82 2.15
CA VAL A 267 12.40 11.98 2.31
C VAL A 267 13.83 11.69 1.84
N ARG A 268 14.28 10.44 1.91
CA ARG A 268 15.68 10.09 1.58
C ARG A 268 16.06 10.52 0.16
N GLY A 269 17.13 11.31 0.03
CA GLY A 269 17.65 11.78 -1.26
C GLY A 269 16.81 12.90 -1.88
N SER A 270 16.07 13.65 -1.05
CA SER A 270 15.38 14.90 -1.41
C SER A 270 15.74 15.98 -0.40
N GLU A 271 15.40 17.24 -0.69
CA GLU A 271 15.54 18.36 0.24
C GLU A 271 14.41 18.38 1.26
N GLY A 272 13.30 17.73 0.95
CA GLY A 272 12.13 17.55 1.78
C GLY A 272 11.05 16.76 1.06
N ALA A 273 9.97 16.47 1.78
CA ALA A 273 8.78 15.87 1.22
C ALA A 273 7.54 16.33 1.97
N SER A 274 6.42 16.43 1.27
CA SER A 274 5.13 16.82 1.86
C SER A 274 4.03 15.82 1.50
N ILE A 275 3.09 15.65 2.42
CA ILE A 275 1.93 14.78 2.27
C ILE A 275 0.68 15.59 2.59
N ALA A 276 -0.27 15.66 1.67
CA ALA A 276 -1.57 16.28 1.90
C ALA A 276 -2.70 15.28 1.77
N LEU A 277 -3.73 15.44 2.58
CA LEU A 277 -4.97 14.70 2.51
C LEU A 277 -6.12 15.67 2.24
N GLN A 278 -6.97 15.31 1.29
CA GLN A 278 -8.19 16.04 0.95
C GLN A 278 -9.38 15.09 1.05
N TRP A 279 -10.37 15.49 1.85
CA TRP A 279 -11.57 14.68 2.05
C TRP A 279 -12.51 14.79 0.85
N SER A 280 -13.21 13.71 0.56
CA SER A 280 -14.23 13.69 -0.50
C SER A 280 -15.29 14.76 -0.24
N PRO A 281 -15.56 15.66 -1.20
CA PRO A 281 -16.62 16.67 -1.04
C PRO A 281 -18.00 16.03 -0.89
N ALA A 282 -18.23 14.89 -1.55
CA ALA A 282 -19.52 14.18 -1.49
C ALA A 282 -19.81 13.54 -0.13
N ALA A 283 -18.75 13.10 0.58
CA ALA A 283 -18.88 12.42 1.87
C ALA A 283 -18.54 13.32 3.07
N GLY A 284 -18.14 14.56 2.80
CA GLY A 284 -17.77 15.54 3.83
C GLY A 284 -16.54 15.14 4.65
N VAL A 285 -16.25 15.95 5.66
CA VAL A 285 -15.09 15.80 6.53
C VAL A 285 -15.35 14.72 7.60
N PRO A 286 -14.43 13.77 7.82
CA PRO A 286 -14.57 12.77 8.89
C PRO A 286 -14.56 13.42 10.27
N ARG A 287 -15.21 12.79 11.24
CA ARG A 287 -15.20 13.26 12.63
C ARG A 287 -13.78 13.30 13.18
N GLY A 288 -13.41 14.42 13.80
CA GLY A 288 -12.07 14.64 14.38
C GLY A 288 -10.99 15.02 13.38
N CYS A 289 -11.37 15.30 12.13
CA CYS A 289 -10.50 15.87 11.12
C CYS A 289 -10.92 17.30 10.78
N VAL A 290 -9.99 18.08 10.23
CA VAL A 290 -10.25 19.44 9.72
C VAL A 290 -10.56 19.38 8.23
N ALA A 291 -11.37 20.33 7.74
CA ALA A 291 -11.81 20.37 6.34
C ALA A 291 -10.64 20.57 5.36
N SER A 292 -9.69 21.41 5.74
CA SER A 292 -8.44 21.65 5.01
C SER A 292 -7.31 21.55 6.00
N SER A 293 -6.47 20.53 5.88
CA SER A 293 -5.23 20.44 6.63
C SER A 293 -4.08 20.93 5.76
N GLU A 294 -3.18 21.68 6.37
CA GLU A 294 -1.89 21.97 5.74
C GLU A 294 -1.16 20.67 5.44
N PRO A 295 -0.37 20.60 4.36
CA PRO A 295 0.47 19.45 4.09
C PRO A 295 1.39 19.15 5.27
N VAL A 296 1.52 17.86 5.60
CA VAL A 296 2.50 17.43 6.61
C VAL A 296 3.85 17.32 5.95
N GLU A 297 4.80 18.11 6.42
CA GLU A 297 6.13 18.21 5.83
C GLU A 297 7.17 17.50 6.69
N PHE A 298 8.10 16.81 6.01
CA PHE A 298 9.26 16.18 6.62
C PHE A 298 10.52 16.54 5.85
N SER A 299 11.57 16.80 6.60
CA SER A 299 12.89 17.19 6.08
C SER A 299 13.96 16.12 6.37
N PRO A 300 15.13 16.19 5.72
CA PRO A 300 16.26 15.33 6.08
C PRO A 300 16.68 15.43 7.56
N GLY A 301 16.42 16.57 8.21
CA GLY A 301 16.69 16.78 9.63
C GLY A 301 15.84 15.93 10.56
N ASP A 302 14.69 15.43 10.09
CA ASP A 302 13.80 14.56 10.88
C ASP A 302 14.20 13.08 10.84
N LEU A 303 15.05 12.69 9.87
CA LEU A 303 15.40 11.28 9.66
C LEU A 303 16.06 10.59 10.86
N PRO A 304 16.95 11.24 11.65
CA PRO A 304 17.51 10.63 12.85
C PRO A 304 16.45 10.24 13.87
N ALA A 305 15.51 11.16 14.18
CA ALA A 305 14.43 10.92 15.13
C ALA A 305 13.50 9.78 14.67
N LEU A 306 13.12 9.77 13.39
CA LEU A 306 12.29 8.71 12.81
C LEU A 306 12.97 7.33 12.84
N ARG A 307 14.30 7.26 12.59
CA ARG A 307 15.06 6.01 12.69
C ARG A 307 15.14 5.50 14.12
N GLU A 308 15.38 6.40 15.07
CA GLU A 308 15.41 6.06 16.48
C GLU A 308 14.05 5.54 16.96
N ALA A 309 12.95 6.23 16.61
CA ALA A 309 11.59 5.77 16.89
C ALA A 309 11.32 4.38 16.31
N GLY A 310 11.64 4.15 15.05
CA GLY A 310 11.48 2.84 14.41
C GLY A 310 12.31 1.73 15.07
N ALA A 311 13.51 2.05 15.57
CA ALA A 311 14.34 1.09 16.30
C ALA A 311 13.75 0.76 17.67
N ARG A 312 13.23 1.75 18.43
CA ARG A 312 12.54 1.56 19.70
C ARG A 312 11.29 0.69 19.54
N TYR A 313 10.45 0.99 18.55
CA TYR A 313 9.24 0.21 18.27
C TYR A 313 9.52 -1.27 17.98
N LEU A 314 10.69 -1.57 17.42
CA LEU A 314 11.11 -2.96 17.21
C LEU A 314 11.55 -3.64 18.50
N GLN A 315 12.14 -2.89 19.45
CA GLN A 315 12.59 -3.41 20.74
C GLN A 315 11.42 -3.62 21.70
N ASP A 316 10.43 -2.73 21.67
CA ASP A 316 9.26 -2.70 22.55
C ASP A 316 8.10 -3.55 22.01
N GLU A 317 8.35 -4.41 21.03
CA GLU A 317 7.29 -5.28 20.49
C GLU A 317 6.69 -6.12 21.63
N PRO A 318 5.39 -5.96 21.93
CA PRO A 318 4.77 -6.67 23.04
C PRO A 318 4.82 -8.17 22.80
N SER A 319 5.33 -8.89 23.78
CA SER A 319 5.27 -10.34 23.78
C SER A 319 3.81 -10.80 23.91
N VAL A 320 3.32 -11.55 22.92
CA VAL A 320 1.93 -12.03 22.89
C VAL A 320 1.86 -13.46 23.41
N PRO A 321 1.00 -13.75 24.40
CA PRO A 321 0.79 -15.14 24.81
C PRO A 321 0.12 -15.91 23.67
N VAL A 322 0.70 -17.03 23.27
CA VAL A 322 0.21 -17.86 22.16
C VAL A 322 0.24 -19.33 22.51
N ARG A 323 -0.69 -20.08 21.92
CA ARG A 323 -0.64 -21.55 21.88
C ARG A 323 -0.34 -21.95 20.45
N ILE A 324 0.83 -22.50 20.22
CA ILE A 324 1.30 -22.87 18.88
C ILE A 324 1.23 -24.37 18.72
N THR A 325 0.72 -24.81 17.56
CA THR A 325 0.88 -26.18 17.06
C THR A 325 1.80 -26.12 15.83
N GLY A 326 2.83 -26.96 15.80
CA GLY A 326 3.78 -26.93 14.69
C GLY A 326 4.64 -28.19 14.60
N THR A 327 5.23 -28.42 13.42
CA THR A 327 6.18 -29.52 13.20
C THR A 327 7.61 -29.06 13.49
N VAL A 328 8.38 -29.91 14.15
CA VAL A 328 9.80 -29.66 14.41
C VAL A 328 10.58 -29.87 13.12
N ILE A 329 11.26 -28.82 12.63
CA ILE A 329 12.06 -28.86 11.39
C ILE A 329 13.56 -28.84 11.64
N ARG A 330 13.98 -28.36 12.79
CA ARG A 330 15.39 -28.32 13.18
C ARG A 330 15.53 -28.37 14.70
N MET A 331 16.48 -29.14 15.17
CA MET A 331 16.86 -29.23 16.57
C MET A 331 18.32 -28.91 16.75
N ARG A 332 18.67 -28.20 17.84
CA ARG A 332 20.04 -27.87 18.20
C ARG A 332 20.20 -27.95 19.72
N ARG A 333 21.24 -28.61 20.16
CA ARG A 333 21.59 -28.78 21.55
C ARG A 333 23.10 -28.57 21.72
N SER A 334 23.49 -27.92 22.81
CA SER A 334 24.90 -27.63 23.08
C SER A 334 25.56 -28.67 23.97
N GLN A 335 24.76 -29.34 24.83
CA GLN A 335 25.20 -30.40 25.73
C GLN A 335 24.27 -31.62 25.67
N PRO A 336 24.76 -32.85 25.85
CA PRO A 336 23.96 -34.07 25.73
C PRO A 336 22.74 -34.13 26.64
N ASP A 337 22.78 -33.55 27.82
CA ASP A 337 21.73 -33.62 28.85
C ASP A 337 21.20 -32.26 29.30
N GLY A 338 21.31 -31.22 28.44
CA GLY A 338 20.86 -29.86 28.73
C GLY A 338 19.59 -29.46 27.98
N SER A 339 19.20 -28.22 28.18
CA SER A 339 18.19 -27.53 27.40
C SER A 339 18.61 -27.42 25.90
N GLY A 340 17.65 -27.35 25.00
CA GLY A 340 17.92 -27.22 23.58
C GLY A 340 17.03 -26.22 22.90
N THR A 341 17.35 -25.85 21.67
CA THR A 341 16.55 -24.98 20.82
C THR A 341 15.96 -25.78 19.68
N VAL A 342 14.67 -25.63 19.47
CA VAL A 342 13.97 -26.21 18.32
C VAL A 342 13.46 -25.09 17.41
N ARG A 343 13.41 -25.38 16.10
CA ARG A 343 12.72 -24.54 15.12
C ARG A 343 11.47 -25.27 14.66
N LEU A 344 10.33 -24.62 14.81
CA LEU A 344 9.04 -25.15 14.41
C LEU A 344 8.58 -24.49 13.13
N ARG A 345 7.97 -25.26 12.23
CA ARG A 345 7.04 -24.76 11.23
C ARG A 345 5.69 -24.67 11.89
N VAL A 346 5.12 -23.48 11.96
CA VAL A 346 3.83 -23.24 12.61
C VAL A 346 2.72 -23.74 11.68
N LEU A 347 1.82 -24.57 12.21
CA LEU A 347 0.63 -25.06 11.55
C LEU A 347 -0.62 -24.30 12.01
N GLY A 348 -0.60 -23.77 13.24
CA GLY A 348 -1.71 -22.98 13.78
C GLY A 348 -1.34 -22.33 15.11
N GLY A 349 -2.17 -21.34 15.52
CA GLY A 349 -1.99 -20.62 16.79
C GLY A 349 -1.19 -19.34 16.70
N ALA A 350 -0.55 -19.04 15.58
CA ALA A 350 0.10 -17.76 15.31
C ALA A 350 0.29 -17.56 13.80
N GLU A 351 0.20 -16.31 13.34
CA GLU A 351 0.40 -15.92 11.93
C GLU A 351 1.89 -15.80 11.55
N VAL A 352 2.67 -16.81 11.90
CA VAL A 352 4.11 -16.83 11.62
C VAL A 352 4.49 -18.18 11.02
N PRO A 353 5.27 -18.23 9.93
CA PRO A 353 5.59 -19.51 9.28
C PRO A 353 6.54 -20.36 10.12
N HIS A 354 7.44 -19.71 10.88
CA HIS A 354 8.44 -20.38 11.70
C HIS A 354 8.68 -19.68 13.01
N VAL A 355 8.98 -20.46 14.05
CA VAL A 355 9.35 -19.93 15.38
C VAL A 355 10.51 -20.72 15.95
N ARG A 356 11.42 -20.04 16.66
CA ARG A 356 12.43 -20.66 17.50
C ARG A 356 11.93 -20.75 18.93
N VAL A 357 12.16 -21.89 19.56
CA VAL A 357 11.73 -22.17 20.92
C VAL A 357 12.90 -22.73 21.69
N ALA A 358 13.22 -22.14 22.84
CA ALA A 358 14.11 -22.77 23.80
C ALA A 358 13.29 -23.69 24.70
N LEU A 359 13.70 -24.94 24.84
CA LEU A 359 13.03 -25.97 25.60
C LEU A 359 13.96 -26.52 26.71
N ASP A 360 13.40 -26.81 27.83
CA ASP A 360 14.08 -27.59 28.87
C ASP A 360 14.36 -29.03 28.39
N GLN A 361 15.04 -29.80 29.20
CA GLN A 361 15.46 -31.16 28.82
C GLN A 361 14.30 -32.09 28.51
N GLU A 362 13.23 -32.06 29.29
CA GLU A 362 12.07 -32.93 29.15
C GLU A 362 11.25 -32.55 27.92
N SER A 363 10.94 -31.25 27.77
CA SER A 363 10.27 -30.70 26.60
C SER A 363 11.06 -30.93 25.31
N TYR A 364 12.39 -30.86 25.38
CA TYR A 364 13.26 -31.12 24.24
C TYR A 364 13.24 -32.59 23.81
N ARG A 365 13.21 -33.54 24.80
CA ARG A 365 13.04 -34.98 24.50
C ARG A 365 11.70 -35.27 23.83
N THR A 366 10.62 -34.69 24.37
CA THR A 366 9.28 -34.81 23.78
C THR A 366 9.24 -34.28 22.34
N ALA A 367 9.85 -33.11 22.09
CA ALA A 367 9.98 -32.54 20.77
C ALA A 367 10.82 -33.44 19.82
N GLY A 368 11.87 -34.07 20.34
CA GLY A 368 12.69 -35.03 19.58
C GLY A 368 11.94 -36.28 19.18
N GLN A 369 11.19 -36.88 20.09
CA GLN A 369 10.34 -38.03 19.80
C GLN A 369 9.26 -37.70 18.75
N ALA A 370 8.62 -36.53 18.89
CA ALA A 370 7.65 -36.04 17.94
C ALA A 370 8.27 -35.78 16.55
N HIS A 371 9.50 -35.27 16.51
CA HIS A 371 10.24 -35.06 15.26
C HIS A 371 10.54 -36.36 14.53
N LEU A 372 11.03 -37.38 15.26
CA LEU A 372 11.33 -38.67 14.69
C LEU A 372 10.06 -39.42 14.20
N SER A 373 8.95 -39.23 14.89
CA SER A 373 7.64 -39.81 14.52
C SER A 373 6.87 -39.00 13.48
N GLY A 374 7.39 -37.81 13.04
CA GLY A 374 6.70 -36.93 12.11
C GLY A 374 5.44 -36.28 12.67
N VAL A 375 5.27 -36.26 13.99
CA VAL A 375 4.06 -35.76 14.67
C VAL A 375 4.24 -34.30 15.08
N PRO A 376 3.22 -33.44 14.91
CA PRO A 376 3.29 -32.06 15.39
C PRO A 376 3.34 -32.01 16.94
N ILE A 377 3.95 -30.94 17.46
CA ILE A 377 3.87 -30.61 18.88
C ILE A 377 3.00 -29.40 19.12
N ARG A 378 2.34 -29.35 20.26
CA ARG A 378 1.62 -28.19 20.78
C ARG A 378 2.31 -27.70 22.04
N LEU A 379 2.45 -26.38 22.15
CA LEU A 379 3.05 -25.72 23.30
C LEU A 379 2.46 -24.32 23.50
N VAL A 380 2.56 -23.79 24.69
CA VAL A 380 2.21 -22.43 25.04
C VAL A 380 3.47 -21.63 25.37
N GLY A 381 3.42 -20.32 25.17
CA GLY A 381 4.52 -19.43 25.47
C GLY A 381 4.21 -18.01 25.05
N ARG A 382 5.19 -17.13 25.16
CA ARG A 382 5.08 -15.74 24.70
C ARG A 382 5.86 -15.59 23.40
N LEU A 383 5.17 -15.22 22.36
CA LEU A 383 5.80 -14.94 21.06
C LEU A 383 6.43 -13.56 21.11
N GLU A 384 7.73 -13.51 20.98
CA GLU A 384 8.54 -12.31 20.89
C GLU A 384 9.13 -12.20 19.49
N SER A 385 9.15 -10.98 18.97
CA SER A 385 9.87 -10.66 17.76
C SER A 385 11.02 -9.72 18.13
N ARG A 386 12.23 -10.12 17.83
CA ARG A 386 13.41 -9.29 18.12
C ARG A 386 14.31 -9.28 16.89
N GLY A 387 14.49 -8.11 16.28
CA GLY A 387 15.35 -7.96 15.12
C GLY A 387 14.94 -8.81 13.89
N GLY A 388 13.63 -9.04 13.68
CA GLY A 388 13.12 -9.90 12.59
C GLY A 388 13.15 -11.41 12.90
N PHE A 389 13.73 -11.81 14.04
CA PHE A 389 13.73 -13.20 14.50
C PHE A 389 12.57 -13.43 15.46
N ARG A 390 11.80 -14.48 15.20
CA ARG A 390 10.66 -14.85 16.04
C ARG A 390 11.06 -15.96 17.00
N ARG A 391 10.90 -15.67 18.27
CA ARG A 391 11.23 -16.57 19.38
C ARG A 391 9.99 -16.76 20.25
N LEU A 392 9.77 -17.98 20.70
CA LEU A 392 8.81 -18.27 21.74
C LEU A 392 9.59 -18.40 23.05
N THR A 393 9.28 -17.52 24.02
CA THR A 393 9.86 -17.50 25.37
C THR A 393 8.88 -18.07 26.37
N GLY A 394 9.37 -18.56 27.53
CA GLY A 394 8.53 -19.18 28.54
C GLY A 394 7.72 -20.36 28.00
N ALA A 395 8.31 -21.14 27.09
CA ALA A 395 7.63 -22.28 26.50
C ALA A 395 7.34 -23.35 27.57
N SER A 396 6.08 -23.80 27.61
CA SER A 396 5.61 -24.83 28.53
C SER A 396 4.51 -25.68 27.89
N GLY A 397 4.17 -26.80 28.57
CA GLY A 397 3.10 -27.69 28.11
C GLY A 397 3.39 -28.30 26.73
N VAL A 398 4.63 -28.70 26.47
CA VAL A 398 5.01 -29.36 25.22
C VAL A 398 4.40 -30.77 25.16
N VAL A 399 3.47 -30.98 24.25
CA VAL A 399 2.82 -32.27 24.04
C VAL A 399 2.83 -32.63 22.55
N ALA A 400 3.06 -33.90 22.24
CA ALA A 400 2.89 -34.42 20.90
C ALA A 400 1.38 -34.48 20.58
N VAL A 401 0.98 -33.88 19.46
CA VAL A 401 -0.42 -33.92 19.00
C VAL A 401 -0.60 -35.21 18.19
N ARG A 402 -1.18 -36.22 18.82
CA ARG A 402 -1.62 -37.41 18.09
C ARG A 402 -2.86 -37.03 17.29
N VAL A 403 -2.69 -36.86 16.01
CA VAL A 403 -3.82 -36.78 15.08
C VAL A 403 -4.31 -38.22 14.94
N ASP A 404 -5.57 -38.47 15.33
CA ASP A 404 -6.20 -39.74 15.10
C ASP A 404 -6.11 -40.08 13.61
N GLU A 405 -5.75 -41.28 13.26
CA GLU A 405 -5.51 -41.70 11.88
C GLU A 405 -6.73 -41.43 10.99
N GLY A 406 -7.93 -41.57 11.55
CA GLY A 406 -9.19 -41.21 10.91
C GLY A 406 -9.38 -39.72 10.66
N GLU A 407 -8.85 -38.87 11.51
CA GLU A 407 -8.90 -37.42 11.35
C GLU A 407 -7.85 -36.93 10.34
N ARG A 408 -6.70 -37.63 10.30
CA ARG A 408 -5.66 -37.41 9.28
C ARG A 408 -6.14 -37.81 7.88
N GLU A 409 -6.84 -38.94 7.74
CA GLU A 409 -7.43 -39.36 6.46
C GLU A 409 -8.52 -38.39 5.99
N ARG A 410 -9.38 -37.88 6.89
CA ARG A 410 -10.40 -36.87 6.57
C ARG A 410 -9.77 -35.56 6.12
N LEU A 411 -8.72 -35.11 6.79
CA LEU A 411 -8.01 -33.88 6.44
C LEU A 411 -7.26 -34.04 5.10
N LEU A 412 -6.64 -35.21 4.86
CA LEU A 412 -5.98 -35.50 3.59
C LEU A 412 -6.98 -35.63 2.44
N LYS A 413 -8.15 -36.20 2.71
CA LYS A 413 -9.23 -36.30 1.73
C LYS A 413 -9.79 -34.93 1.38
N SER A 414 -10.08 -34.08 2.39
CA SER A 414 -10.52 -32.72 2.21
C SER A 414 -9.51 -31.84 1.48
N LEU A 415 -8.20 -32.01 1.74
CA LEU A 415 -7.13 -31.33 1.01
C LEU A 415 -7.03 -31.79 -0.45
N ARG A 416 -7.23 -33.09 -0.73
CA ARG A 416 -7.26 -33.62 -2.09
C ARG A 416 -8.50 -33.13 -2.86
N GLU A 417 -9.66 -33.17 -2.24
CA GLU A 417 -10.91 -32.65 -2.81
C GLU A 417 -10.79 -31.16 -3.15
N ASN A 418 -10.18 -30.35 -2.26
CA ASN A 418 -9.92 -28.94 -2.54
C ASN A 418 -8.87 -28.74 -3.66
N LEU A 419 -7.84 -29.57 -3.75
CA LEU A 419 -6.85 -29.51 -4.83
C LEU A 419 -7.43 -29.98 -6.17
N GLU A 420 -8.36 -30.94 -6.16
CA GLU A 420 -9.07 -31.39 -7.36
C GLU A 420 -10.07 -30.34 -7.86
N VAL A 421 -10.75 -29.64 -6.97
CA VAL A 421 -11.61 -28.48 -7.33
C VAL A 421 -10.79 -27.36 -7.96
N PHE A 422 -9.63 -26.99 -7.38
CA PHE A 422 -8.72 -26.01 -7.98
C PHE A 422 -7.99 -26.52 -9.23
N GLY A 423 -7.78 -27.84 -9.37
CA GLY A 423 -7.18 -28.44 -10.55
C GLY A 423 -8.16 -28.74 -11.68
N GLY A 424 -9.46 -28.83 -11.39
CA GLY A 424 -10.54 -29.01 -12.37
C GLY A 424 -10.88 -27.74 -13.11
N GLU A 425 -10.86 -26.57 -12.43
CA GLU A 425 -11.11 -25.27 -13.06
C GLU A 425 -10.01 -24.82 -14.05
N VAL A 426 -8.84 -25.47 -14.04
CA VAL A 426 -7.73 -25.16 -14.96
C VAL A 426 -7.75 -26.06 -16.21
N ARG A 427 -8.69 -27.02 -16.33
CA ARG A 427 -8.77 -27.95 -17.47
C ARG A 427 -10.00 -27.85 -18.34
N GLU A 428 -10.90 -26.90 -18.06
CA GLU A 428 -12.09 -26.62 -18.88
C GLU A 428 -12.09 -25.19 -19.46
N GLU A 429 -10.92 -24.63 -19.78
CA GLU A 429 -10.81 -23.48 -20.68
C GLU A 429 -9.81 -23.77 -21.79
#